data_10c81957d3b270145ed95372eaba6d66
#
_entry.id   10c81957d3b270145ed95372eaba6d66
#
_cell.length_a   1.000
_cell.length_b   1.000
_cell.length_c   1.000
_cell.angle_alpha   90.00
_cell.angle_beta   90.00
_cell.angle_gamma   90.00
#
_symmetry.space_group_name_H-M   'P 1'
#
loop_
_entity.id
_entity.type
_entity.pdbx_description
1 polymer ?
#
loop_
_entity_poly.entity_id
_entity_poly.type
_entity_poly.pdbx_seq_one_letter_code
_entity_poly.pdbx_strand_id
1 'polypeptide(L)'
;MSKNFYCMLVLFFMSVEAHALDGFEKVQCGSDIPKALIGQRTSDEPVAAIEGRHAALGLKNLGGSEISDRLFSASWQICGNEYALILDDHSVVRDALQFPAHSRSAPGFMGSCQVGEKKVPGTIIAVLKNETGAELLAAEAAWKIDEKSAKFVKMATDGLRCPRDGIFSVDGGK
;
A
#
# COMPACT_ATOMS: atom_id res chain seq x y z
N MET A 1 1.46 74.85 -0.85
CA MET A 1 1.45 73.84 0.22
C MET A 1 0.83 72.58 -0.40
N SER A 2 1.69 71.66 -0.90
CA SER A 2 1.23 70.41 -1.53
C SER A 2 1.46 69.28 -0.53
N LYS A 3 0.37 68.59 -0.11
CA LYS A 3 0.42 67.41 0.76
C LYS A 3 0.42 66.16 -0.11
N ASN A 4 1.58 65.55 -0.25
CA ASN A 4 1.72 64.22 -0.87
C ASN A 4 1.19 63.17 0.10
N PHE A 5 0.11 62.49 -0.29
CA PHE A 5 -0.46 61.36 0.39
C PHE A 5 0.19 60.08 -0.20
N TYR A 6 1.20 59.56 0.47
CA TYR A 6 1.77 58.22 0.13
C TYR A 6 0.80 57.14 0.60
N CYS A 7 0.12 56.51 -0.35
CA CYS A 7 -0.70 55.34 -0.10
C CYS A 7 0.24 54.12 -0.06
N MET A 8 0.55 53.64 1.14
CA MET A 8 1.39 52.47 1.36
C MET A 8 0.54 51.20 1.16
N LEU A 9 0.66 50.58 -0.02
CA LEU A 9 -0.01 49.33 -0.37
C LEU A 9 0.69 48.18 0.35
N VAL A 10 0.13 47.72 1.47
CA VAL A 10 0.59 46.53 2.20
C VAL A 10 0.08 45.30 1.44
N LEU A 11 0.97 44.69 0.66
CA LEU A 11 0.75 43.38 0.05
C LEU A 11 0.83 42.30 1.15
N PHE A 12 -0.34 41.86 1.61
CA PHE A 12 -0.45 40.62 2.38
C PHE A 12 -0.11 39.44 1.48
N PHE A 13 1.12 38.95 1.56
CA PHE A 13 1.47 37.62 1.07
C PHE A 13 0.79 36.61 1.99
N MET A 14 -0.37 36.10 1.60
CA MET A 14 -0.89 34.88 2.17
C MET A 14 0.05 33.76 1.73
N SER A 15 0.93 33.31 2.61
CA SER A 15 1.66 32.07 2.48
C SER A 15 0.62 30.95 2.46
N VAL A 16 0.31 30.45 1.29
CA VAL A 16 -0.38 29.17 1.14
C VAL A 16 0.62 28.12 1.63
N GLU A 17 0.48 27.72 2.89
CA GLU A 17 1.16 26.52 3.39
C GLU A 17 0.69 25.38 2.49
N ALA A 18 1.57 24.92 1.60
CA ALA A 18 1.35 23.70 0.83
C ALA A 18 1.36 22.54 1.83
N HIS A 19 0.19 22.17 2.33
CA HIS A 19 -0.02 20.96 3.09
C HIS A 19 0.39 19.81 2.18
N ALA A 20 1.38 19.04 2.58
CA ALA A 20 1.80 17.86 1.85
C ALA A 20 0.59 16.94 1.71
N LEU A 21 0.19 16.65 0.46
CA LEU A 21 -0.91 15.74 0.14
C LEU A 21 -0.62 14.40 0.81
N ASP A 22 -1.55 13.87 1.58
CA ASP A 22 -1.38 12.59 2.30
C ASP A 22 -1.65 11.35 1.42
N GLY A 23 -1.77 11.52 0.12
CA GLY A 23 -1.97 10.46 -0.86
C GLY A 23 -3.41 9.96 -0.99
N PHE A 24 -4.27 10.21 -0.01
CA PHE A 24 -5.65 9.72 -0.01
C PHE A 24 -6.71 10.76 -0.38
N GLU A 25 -6.35 12.02 -0.54
CA GLU A 25 -7.30 13.12 -0.84
C GLU A 25 -8.09 12.92 -2.15
N LYS A 26 -7.50 12.21 -3.12
CA LYS A 26 -8.14 11.93 -4.42
C LYS A 26 -8.91 10.63 -4.45
N VAL A 27 -8.87 9.86 -3.37
CA VAL A 27 -9.52 8.55 -3.28
C VAL A 27 -10.99 8.73 -2.96
N GLN A 28 -11.86 8.04 -3.69
CA GLN A 28 -13.30 7.99 -3.47
C GLN A 28 -13.78 6.55 -3.55
N CYS A 29 -14.69 6.16 -2.65
CA CYS A 29 -15.31 4.84 -2.72
C CYS A 29 -16.10 4.69 -4.03
N GLY A 30 -15.90 3.55 -4.72
CA GLY A 30 -16.51 3.30 -6.02
C GLY A 30 -15.72 3.80 -7.22
N SER A 31 -14.61 4.53 -7.01
CA SER A 31 -13.66 4.87 -8.08
C SER A 31 -12.62 3.77 -8.30
N ASP A 32 -11.76 3.95 -9.31
CA ASP A 32 -10.56 3.14 -9.51
C ASP A 32 -9.48 3.58 -8.50
N ILE A 33 -9.55 3.00 -7.29
CA ILE A 33 -8.68 3.35 -6.16
C ILE A 33 -7.20 3.12 -6.50
N PRO A 34 -6.75 1.98 -7.08
CA PRO A 34 -5.37 1.82 -7.51
C PRO A 34 -4.88 2.97 -8.38
N LYS A 35 -5.64 3.36 -9.39
CA LYS A 35 -5.30 4.47 -10.28
C LYS A 35 -5.23 5.81 -9.55
N ALA A 36 -6.11 6.05 -8.57
CA ALA A 36 -6.11 7.28 -7.77
C ALA A 36 -4.88 7.39 -6.87
N LEU A 37 -4.36 6.25 -6.37
CA LEU A 37 -3.21 6.19 -5.47
C LEU A 37 -1.86 6.29 -6.20
N ILE A 38 -1.72 5.71 -7.39
CA ILE A 38 -0.44 5.70 -8.13
C ILE A 38 0.05 7.13 -8.38
N GLY A 39 1.32 7.38 -8.02
CA GLY A 39 1.97 8.69 -8.13
C GLY A 39 1.66 9.65 -6.97
N GLN A 40 0.78 9.29 -6.04
CA GLN A 40 0.58 10.08 -4.82
C GLN A 40 1.73 9.81 -3.84
N ARG A 41 2.09 10.83 -3.05
CA ARG A 41 3.04 10.67 -1.96
C ARG A 41 2.27 10.44 -0.67
N THR A 42 2.70 9.46 0.12
CA THR A 42 2.16 9.27 1.46
C THR A 42 2.72 10.33 2.40
N SER A 43 1.94 10.72 3.40
CA SER A 43 2.34 11.70 4.42
C SER A 43 3.28 11.07 5.44
N ASP A 44 4.19 11.88 6.01
CA ASP A 44 5.01 11.53 7.16
C ASP A 44 4.25 11.72 8.50
N GLU A 45 2.95 12.06 8.44
CA GLU A 45 2.11 12.23 9.60
C GLU A 45 1.85 10.89 10.32
N PRO A 46 1.54 10.94 11.63
CA PRO A 46 1.13 9.73 12.35
C PRO A 46 -0.07 9.05 11.69
N VAL A 47 -0.02 7.72 11.57
CA VAL A 47 -1.07 6.89 10.95
C VAL A 47 -2.48 7.24 11.49
N ALA A 48 -2.61 7.39 12.81
CA ALA A 48 -3.91 7.73 13.42
C ALA A 48 -4.47 9.09 12.96
N ALA A 49 -3.61 10.07 12.62
CA ALA A 49 -4.05 11.35 12.09
C ALA A 49 -4.59 11.21 10.66
N ILE A 50 -3.90 10.40 9.83
CA ILE A 50 -4.33 10.09 8.46
C ILE A 50 -5.66 9.33 8.48
N GLU A 51 -5.78 8.27 9.30
CA GLU A 51 -7.01 7.49 9.45
C GLU A 51 -8.18 8.37 9.92
N GLY A 52 -7.96 9.25 10.90
CA GLY A 52 -8.97 10.18 11.40
C GLY A 52 -9.43 11.18 10.35
N ARG A 53 -8.50 11.73 9.55
CA ARG A 53 -8.81 12.68 8.48
C ARG A 53 -9.66 12.03 7.37
N HIS A 54 -9.40 10.77 7.06
CA HIS A 54 -10.08 10.01 6.02
C HIS A 54 -11.07 8.97 6.57
N ALA A 55 -11.67 9.22 7.73
CA ALA A 55 -12.62 8.30 8.37
C ALA A 55 -13.79 7.90 7.44
N ALA A 56 -14.22 8.79 6.54
CA ALA A 56 -15.26 8.50 5.55
C ALA A 56 -14.88 7.40 4.53
N LEU A 57 -13.57 7.17 4.31
CA LEU A 57 -13.07 6.07 3.48
C LEU A 57 -12.95 4.74 4.26
N GLY A 58 -13.20 4.76 5.57
CA GLY A 58 -12.90 3.60 6.43
C GLY A 58 -11.42 3.23 6.38
N LEU A 59 -10.54 4.25 6.27
CA LEU A 59 -9.11 4.05 6.10
C LEU A 59 -8.50 3.40 7.34
N LYS A 60 -7.75 2.32 7.15
CA LYS A 60 -7.03 1.63 8.21
C LYS A 60 -5.70 1.12 7.68
N ASN A 61 -4.62 1.47 8.37
CA ASN A 61 -3.30 0.91 8.08
C ASN A 61 -3.24 -0.54 8.57
N LEU A 62 -2.79 -1.44 7.72
CA LEU A 62 -2.64 -2.86 8.02
C LEU A 62 -1.16 -3.27 8.18
N GLY A 63 -0.25 -2.30 8.06
CA GLY A 63 1.19 -2.52 8.18
C GLY A 63 1.92 -2.40 6.84
N GLY A 64 3.19 -2.73 6.89
CA GLY A 64 4.08 -2.71 5.73
C GLY A 64 5.44 -3.30 6.07
N SER A 65 6.29 -3.45 5.06
CA SER A 65 7.64 -3.98 5.22
C SER A 65 8.55 -3.45 4.11
N GLU A 66 9.84 -3.56 4.35
CA GLU A 66 10.86 -3.35 3.34
C GLU A 66 10.83 -4.49 2.31
N ILE A 67 10.94 -4.12 1.03
CA ILE A 67 11.09 -5.06 -0.09
C ILE A 67 12.56 -5.09 -0.52
N SER A 68 13.17 -3.93 -0.62
CA SER A 68 14.60 -3.71 -0.93
C SER A 68 15.02 -2.34 -0.44
N ASP A 69 16.32 -2.00 -0.56
CA ASP A 69 16.88 -0.70 -0.15
C ASP A 69 16.11 0.53 -0.68
N ARG A 70 15.29 0.38 -1.71
CA ARG A 70 14.58 1.47 -2.39
C ARG A 70 13.08 1.28 -2.51
N LEU A 71 12.57 0.12 -2.11
CA LEU A 71 11.15 -0.18 -2.23
C LEU A 71 10.58 -0.70 -0.91
N PHE A 72 9.41 -0.22 -0.58
CA PHE A 72 8.64 -0.61 0.59
C PHE A 72 7.26 -1.08 0.18
N SER A 73 6.68 -1.98 0.95
CA SER A 73 5.26 -2.32 0.86
C SER A 73 4.49 -1.62 1.96
N ALA A 74 3.24 -1.27 1.67
CA ALA A 74 2.26 -0.89 2.68
C ALA A 74 0.92 -1.51 2.32
N SER A 75 0.16 -1.95 3.32
CA SER A 75 -1.21 -2.43 3.15
C SER A 75 -2.17 -1.50 3.86
N TRP A 76 -3.24 -1.14 3.16
CA TRP A 76 -4.30 -0.30 3.67
C TRP A 76 -5.67 -0.89 3.38
N GLN A 77 -6.55 -0.86 4.38
CA GLN A 77 -7.98 -1.02 4.13
C GLN A 77 -8.56 0.32 3.67
N ILE A 78 -9.28 0.33 2.55
CA ILE A 78 -9.89 1.52 1.95
C ILE A 78 -11.26 1.11 1.42
N CYS A 79 -12.32 1.78 1.85
CA CYS A 79 -13.70 1.47 1.44
C CYS A 79 -14.08 0.00 1.65
N GLY A 80 -13.56 -0.61 2.73
CA GLY A 80 -13.82 -2.00 3.08
C GLY A 80 -13.00 -3.06 2.34
N ASN A 81 -12.15 -2.66 1.37
CA ASN A 81 -11.25 -3.56 0.65
C ASN A 81 -9.79 -3.32 1.07
N GLU A 82 -8.96 -4.34 0.97
CA GLU A 82 -7.51 -4.22 1.17
C GLU A 82 -6.80 -3.85 -0.12
N TYR A 83 -5.82 -2.96 0.01
CA TYR A 83 -4.92 -2.54 -1.07
C TYR A 83 -3.48 -2.69 -0.62
N ALA A 84 -2.71 -3.49 -1.37
CA ALA A 84 -1.27 -3.56 -1.26
C ALA A 84 -0.65 -2.47 -2.14
N LEU A 85 0.30 -1.72 -1.59
CA LEU A 85 1.00 -0.63 -2.27
C LEU A 85 2.48 -0.95 -2.37
N ILE A 86 3.12 -0.54 -3.46
CA ILE A 86 4.58 -0.45 -3.57
C ILE A 86 4.93 1.03 -3.50
N LEU A 87 5.79 1.37 -2.56
CA LEU A 87 6.31 2.73 -2.33
C LEU A 87 7.78 2.77 -2.69
N ASP A 88 8.24 3.90 -3.24
CA ASP A 88 9.68 4.15 -3.37
C ASP A 88 10.27 4.82 -2.12
N ASP A 89 11.57 5.08 -2.12
CA ASP A 89 12.34 5.75 -1.05
C ASP A 89 11.91 7.21 -0.78
N HIS A 90 11.06 7.78 -1.64
CA HIS A 90 10.43 9.07 -1.44
C HIS A 90 8.97 8.97 -0.99
N SER A 91 8.53 7.77 -0.57
CA SER A 91 7.16 7.48 -0.15
C SER A 91 6.11 7.71 -1.26
N VAL A 92 6.52 7.65 -2.53
CA VAL A 92 5.60 7.77 -3.68
C VAL A 92 5.05 6.39 -4.04
N VAL A 93 3.75 6.28 -4.19
CA VAL A 93 3.08 5.04 -4.62
C VAL A 93 3.43 4.75 -6.09
N ARG A 94 4.17 3.67 -6.32
CA ARG A 94 4.63 3.22 -7.64
C ARG A 94 3.65 2.26 -8.28
N ASP A 95 2.98 1.47 -7.44
CA ASP A 95 1.91 0.57 -7.86
C ASP A 95 0.94 0.30 -6.71
N ALA A 96 -0.29 -0.07 -7.06
CA ALA A 96 -1.33 -0.41 -6.10
C ALA A 96 -2.13 -1.59 -6.64
N LEU A 97 -2.34 -2.58 -5.79
CA LEU A 97 -3.09 -3.79 -6.09
C LEU A 97 -4.27 -3.88 -5.11
N GLN A 98 -5.50 -3.95 -5.62
CA GLN A 98 -6.60 -4.41 -4.77
C GLN A 98 -6.35 -5.87 -4.42
N PHE A 99 -6.00 -6.12 -3.16
CA PHE A 99 -5.67 -7.46 -2.72
C PHE A 99 -6.95 -8.29 -2.59
N PRO A 100 -6.96 -9.54 -3.05
CA PRO A 100 -8.16 -10.38 -2.93
C PRO A 100 -8.58 -10.58 -1.48
N ALA A 101 -9.88 -10.75 -1.27
CA ALA A 101 -10.39 -11.14 0.04
C ALA A 101 -9.68 -12.41 0.54
N HIS A 102 -9.24 -12.38 1.78
CA HIS A 102 -8.52 -13.47 2.41
C HIS A 102 -9.08 -13.74 3.81
N SER A 103 -8.76 -14.88 4.39
CA SER A 103 -9.34 -15.38 5.63
C SER A 103 -8.38 -16.35 6.32
N ARG A 104 -8.76 -16.88 7.47
CA ARG A 104 -7.99 -17.97 8.12
C ARG A 104 -7.85 -19.22 7.26
N SER A 105 -8.86 -19.53 6.42
CA SER A 105 -8.81 -20.67 5.49
C SER A 105 -8.09 -20.36 4.18
N ALA A 106 -7.98 -19.08 3.81
CA ALA A 106 -7.27 -18.59 2.64
C ALA A 106 -6.42 -17.37 3.03
N PRO A 107 -5.33 -17.56 3.80
CA PRO A 107 -4.58 -16.44 4.38
C PRO A 107 -3.79 -15.66 3.34
N GLY A 108 -3.63 -14.36 3.59
CA GLY A 108 -2.71 -13.51 2.88
C GLY A 108 -1.25 -13.86 3.25
N PHE A 109 -0.35 -13.68 2.31
CA PHE A 109 1.06 -13.99 2.45
C PHE A 109 1.92 -12.94 1.75
N MET A 110 3.09 -12.65 2.35
CA MET A 110 4.16 -11.92 1.69
C MET A 110 5.51 -12.51 2.09
N GLY A 111 6.34 -12.84 1.09
CA GLY A 111 7.65 -13.43 1.31
C GLY A 111 8.19 -14.21 0.12
N SER A 112 9.05 -15.16 0.39
CA SER A 112 9.66 -16.02 -0.64
C SER A 112 8.86 -17.32 -0.79
N CYS A 113 8.56 -17.70 -2.03
CA CYS A 113 7.89 -18.96 -2.35
C CYS A 113 8.79 -19.83 -3.22
N GLN A 114 8.36 -21.07 -3.49
CA GLN A 114 9.08 -22.03 -4.32
C GLN A 114 8.14 -22.80 -5.26
N VAL A 115 8.69 -23.28 -6.37
CA VAL A 115 8.05 -24.26 -7.27
C VAL A 115 8.90 -25.54 -7.24
N GLY A 116 8.33 -26.63 -6.70
CA GLY A 116 9.11 -27.79 -6.32
C GLY A 116 10.17 -27.42 -5.27
N GLU A 117 11.45 -27.71 -5.54
CA GLU A 117 12.57 -27.33 -4.65
C GLU A 117 13.24 -26.00 -5.03
N LYS A 118 12.79 -25.35 -6.11
CA LYS A 118 13.41 -24.10 -6.60
C LYS A 118 12.72 -22.87 -6.02
N LYS A 119 13.47 -22.04 -5.28
CA LYS A 119 13.00 -20.73 -4.83
C LYS A 119 12.67 -19.84 -6.02
N VAL A 120 11.53 -19.17 -5.96
CA VAL A 120 11.17 -18.10 -6.89
C VAL A 120 11.90 -16.83 -6.45
N PRO A 121 12.69 -16.20 -7.34
CA PRO A 121 13.42 -15.00 -6.96
C PRO A 121 12.49 -13.79 -6.77
N GLY A 122 12.77 -12.98 -5.74
CA GLY A 122 12.03 -11.78 -5.37
C GLY A 122 10.88 -12.04 -4.41
N THR A 123 10.23 -10.96 -4.00
CA THR A 123 9.12 -10.98 -3.04
C THR A 123 7.81 -11.33 -3.76
N ILE A 124 7.08 -12.26 -3.19
CA ILE A 124 5.76 -12.71 -3.65
C ILE A 124 4.72 -12.22 -2.65
N ILE A 125 3.61 -11.68 -3.15
CA ILE A 125 2.38 -11.48 -2.39
C ILE A 125 1.32 -12.46 -2.92
N ALA A 126 0.63 -13.16 -2.03
CA ALA A 126 -0.26 -14.25 -2.44
C ALA A 126 -1.44 -14.43 -1.48
N VAL A 127 -2.49 -15.07 -1.98
CA VAL A 127 -3.51 -15.74 -1.16
C VAL A 127 -3.21 -17.22 -1.19
N LEU A 128 -3.13 -17.85 -0.02
CA LEU A 128 -2.74 -19.23 0.13
C LEU A 128 -3.95 -20.10 0.52
N LYS A 129 -3.90 -21.37 0.17
CA LYS A 129 -4.83 -22.38 0.68
C LYS A 129 -4.29 -22.94 2.00
N ASN A 130 -5.01 -22.69 3.10
CA ASN A 130 -4.59 -23.19 4.40
C ASN A 130 -4.84 -24.70 4.51
N GLU A 131 -3.78 -25.47 4.53
CA GLU A 131 -3.80 -26.93 4.70
C GLU A 131 -3.24 -27.28 6.09
N THR A 132 -4.06 -27.95 6.93
CA THR A 132 -3.65 -28.31 8.30
C THR A 132 -2.40 -29.18 8.28
N GLY A 133 -1.40 -28.83 9.08
CA GLY A 133 -0.14 -29.57 9.23
C GLY A 133 0.87 -29.42 8.06
N ALA A 134 0.52 -28.72 6.97
CA ALA A 134 1.47 -28.43 5.92
C ALA A 134 2.40 -27.28 6.29
N GLU A 135 3.70 -27.43 6.10
CA GLU A 135 4.69 -26.34 6.27
C GLU A 135 4.69 -25.37 5.10
N LEU A 136 4.43 -25.89 3.91
CA LEU A 136 4.35 -25.14 2.66
C LEU A 136 2.91 -25.18 2.13
N LEU A 137 2.32 -24.02 1.95
CA LEU A 137 0.94 -23.87 1.50
C LEU A 137 0.89 -23.55 0.01
N ALA A 138 -0.09 -24.13 -0.70
CA ALA A 138 -0.32 -23.85 -2.10
C ALA A 138 -0.86 -22.41 -2.29
N ALA A 139 -0.39 -21.70 -3.31
CA ALA A 139 -0.94 -20.41 -3.67
C ALA A 139 -2.21 -20.55 -4.52
N GLU A 140 -3.27 -19.83 -4.18
CA GLU A 140 -4.50 -19.70 -4.97
C GLU A 140 -4.42 -18.52 -5.95
N ALA A 141 -3.81 -17.41 -5.50
CA ALA A 141 -3.51 -16.25 -6.31
C ALA A 141 -2.15 -15.69 -5.90
N ALA A 142 -1.35 -15.22 -6.85
CA ALA A 142 -0.02 -14.72 -6.57
C ALA A 142 0.40 -13.61 -7.53
N TRP A 143 1.18 -12.67 -6.98
CA TRP A 143 1.87 -11.61 -7.71
C TRP A 143 3.31 -11.55 -7.23
N LYS A 144 4.21 -11.44 -8.17
CA LYS A 144 5.60 -11.10 -7.90
C LYS A 144 5.76 -9.59 -7.90
N ILE A 145 6.54 -9.07 -6.97
CA ILE A 145 7.00 -7.68 -7.04
C ILE A 145 8.20 -7.62 -7.98
N ASP A 146 8.03 -6.94 -9.10
CA ASP A 146 9.15 -6.63 -10.02
C ASP A 146 9.83 -5.35 -9.52
N GLU A 147 10.97 -5.51 -8.86
CA GLU A 147 11.70 -4.40 -8.25
C GLU A 147 12.23 -3.38 -9.28
N LYS A 148 12.47 -3.81 -10.53
CA LYS A 148 12.97 -2.91 -11.58
C LYS A 148 11.92 -1.91 -12.03
N SER A 149 10.69 -2.38 -12.22
CA SER A 149 9.56 -1.54 -12.62
C SER A 149 8.73 -1.04 -11.46
N ALA A 150 8.99 -1.52 -10.23
CA ALA A 150 8.19 -1.29 -9.03
C ALA A 150 6.70 -1.62 -9.27
N LYS A 151 6.42 -2.85 -9.79
CA LYS A 151 5.09 -3.30 -10.18
C LYS A 151 4.73 -4.65 -9.59
N PHE A 152 3.43 -4.82 -9.31
CA PHE A 152 2.85 -6.14 -9.07
C PHE A 152 2.64 -6.87 -10.41
N VAL A 153 3.33 -7.97 -10.60
CA VAL A 153 3.20 -8.80 -11.81
C VAL A 153 2.49 -10.09 -11.44
N LYS A 154 1.28 -10.29 -11.95
CA LYS A 154 0.52 -11.53 -11.74
C LYS A 154 1.32 -12.72 -12.27
N MET A 155 1.33 -13.80 -11.50
CA MET A 155 2.06 -15.01 -11.85
C MET A 155 1.17 -16.26 -11.79
N ALA A 156 1.61 -17.34 -12.45
CA ALA A 156 0.97 -18.64 -12.35
C ALA A 156 1.18 -19.22 -10.93
N THR A 157 0.17 -19.93 -10.45
CA THR A 157 0.20 -20.57 -9.12
C THR A 157 0.47 -22.08 -9.16
N ASP A 158 0.59 -22.66 -10.36
CA ASP A 158 0.82 -24.08 -10.54
C ASP A 158 2.11 -24.55 -9.85
N GLY A 159 1.97 -25.36 -8.82
CA GLY A 159 3.09 -25.84 -8.01
C GLY A 159 3.75 -24.78 -7.11
N LEU A 160 3.24 -23.54 -7.09
CA LEU A 160 3.75 -22.49 -6.22
C LEU A 160 3.35 -22.77 -4.78
N ARG A 161 4.35 -22.85 -3.90
CA ARG A 161 4.17 -23.09 -2.47
C ARG A 161 4.94 -22.05 -1.65
N CYS A 162 4.32 -21.57 -0.59
CA CYS A 162 4.87 -20.51 0.27
C CYS A 162 4.86 -20.99 1.72
N PRO A 163 5.89 -20.66 2.51
CA PRO A 163 5.99 -21.08 3.91
C PRO A 163 4.99 -20.32 4.78
N ARG A 164 4.67 -20.88 5.95
CA ARG A 164 3.69 -20.29 6.87
C ARG A 164 4.17 -19.03 7.57
N ASP A 165 5.47 -18.84 7.71
CA ASP A 165 6.08 -17.71 8.44
C ASP A 165 5.85 -16.34 7.78
N GLY A 166 5.50 -16.31 6.49
CA GLY A 166 5.13 -15.09 5.78
C GLY A 166 3.62 -14.77 5.76
N ILE A 167 2.81 -15.53 6.50
CA ILE A 167 1.37 -15.27 6.60
C ILE A 167 1.14 -14.01 7.44
N PHE A 168 0.38 -13.07 6.88
CA PHE A 168 -0.14 -11.95 7.66
C PHE A 168 -1.62 -12.18 8.02
N SER A 169 -1.96 -11.80 9.26
CA SER A 169 -3.27 -12.07 9.84
C SER A 169 -4.34 -11.14 9.29
N VAL A 170 -5.51 -11.71 9.03
CA VAL A 170 -6.75 -10.97 8.70
C VAL A 170 -7.34 -10.30 9.94
N ASP A 171 -6.97 -10.80 11.11
CA ASP A 171 -7.45 -10.27 12.38
C ASP A 171 -6.57 -9.09 12.78
N GLY A 172 -6.88 -7.90 12.25
CA GLY A 172 -6.35 -6.66 12.79
C GLY A 172 -6.59 -6.68 14.31
N GLY A 173 -5.48 -6.73 15.07
CA GLY A 173 -5.43 -7.06 16.50
C GLY A 173 -6.57 -6.44 17.29
N LYS A 174 -7.23 -7.31 18.05
CA LYS A 174 -8.01 -6.91 19.22
C LYS A 174 -7.06 -6.63 20.35
#